data_ad86ca9162e3eda497f0d61465b43180
#
_entry.id   ad86ca9162e3eda497f0d61465b43180
#
_cell.length_a   1.000
_cell.length_b   1.000
_cell.length_c   1.000
_cell.angle_alpha   90.00
_cell.angle_beta   90.00
_cell.angle_gamma   90.00
#
_symmetry.space_group_name_H-M   'P 1'
#
loop_
_entity.id
_entity.type
_entity.pdbx_description
1 polymer ?
#
loop_
_entity_poly.entity_id
_entity_poly.type
_entity_poly.pdbx_seq_one_letter_code
_entity_poly.pdbx_strand_id
1 'polypeptide(L)'
;MRVEDIIEKMTILKRYGIMFSLDDFGTGYSSLTYLQRIPIDQLKIDQGFVRNIVISANDAEIAKMIIVLAKTLGISVLAEGVETEAQREVLEKQGCYHYQGYLFGKPMPIDELKQYLCSQQTLHKNLIRSSFRQSQNLKLAKRSL
;
A
#
# COMPACT_ATOMS: atom_id res chain seq x y z
N MET A 1 26.17 -11.06 -14.69
CA MET A 1 26.22 -9.79 -13.91
C MET A 1 26.22 -10.18 -12.45
N ARG A 2 27.18 -9.75 -11.68
CA ARG A 2 27.27 -10.10 -10.25
C ARG A 2 26.30 -9.26 -9.44
N VAL A 3 25.84 -9.77 -8.32
CA VAL A 3 24.86 -9.05 -7.44
C VAL A 3 25.45 -7.74 -6.92
N GLU A 4 26.75 -7.72 -6.65
CA GLU A 4 27.49 -6.54 -6.21
C GLU A 4 27.40 -5.40 -7.24
N ASP A 5 27.50 -5.71 -8.52
CA ASP A 5 27.41 -4.73 -9.61
C ASP A 5 26.00 -4.08 -9.68
N ILE A 6 24.96 -4.87 -9.34
CA ILE A 6 23.56 -4.38 -9.27
C ILE A 6 23.41 -3.44 -8.09
N ILE A 7 23.86 -3.86 -6.91
CA ILE A 7 23.76 -3.08 -5.67
C ILE A 7 24.46 -1.73 -5.83
N GLU A 8 25.66 -1.72 -6.43
CA GLU A 8 26.41 -0.49 -6.68
C GLU A 8 25.63 0.47 -7.60
N LYS A 9 25.11 -0.03 -8.72
CA LYS A 9 24.30 0.79 -9.65
C LYS A 9 23.03 1.32 -9.00
N MET A 10 22.31 0.50 -8.25
CA MET A 10 21.13 0.92 -7.50
C MET A 10 21.48 2.02 -6.50
N THR A 11 22.59 1.86 -5.78
CA THR A 11 23.06 2.83 -4.80
C THR A 11 23.38 4.19 -5.45
N ILE A 12 24.02 4.17 -6.63
CA ILE A 12 24.27 5.39 -7.39
C ILE A 12 22.95 6.06 -7.80
N LEU A 13 21.99 5.29 -8.34
CA LEU A 13 20.70 5.83 -8.79
C LEU A 13 19.87 6.39 -7.62
N LYS A 14 19.97 5.80 -6.43
CA LYS A 14 19.31 6.36 -5.22
C LYS A 14 19.81 7.77 -4.86
N ARG A 15 21.07 8.09 -5.13
CA ARG A 15 21.60 9.46 -4.92
C ARG A 15 20.94 10.50 -5.83
N TYR A 16 20.36 10.05 -6.94
CA TYR A 16 19.56 10.89 -7.84
C TYR A 16 18.05 10.89 -7.50
N GLY A 17 17.66 10.32 -6.35
CA GLY A 17 16.27 10.27 -5.90
C GLY A 17 15.42 9.17 -6.52
N ILE A 18 16.05 8.19 -7.21
CA ILE A 18 15.32 7.03 -7.76
C ILE A 18 15.01 6.04 -6.64
N MET A 19 13.75 5.64 -6.54
CA MET A 19 13.27 4.63 -5.61
C MET A 19 13.12 3.29 -6.32
N PHE A 20 13.38 2.19 -5.59
CA PHE A 20 13.27 0.83 -6.11
C PHE A 20 12.18 0.06 -5.41
N SER A 21 11.32 -0.57 -6.19
CA SER A 21 10.30 -1.49 -5.70
C SER A 21 10.63 -2.91 -6.18
N LEU A 22 10.51 -3.88 -5.29
CA LEU A 22 10.62 -5.30 -5.62
C LEU A 22 9.23 -5.86 -5.84
N ASP A 23 9.01 -6.34 -7.07
CA ASP A 23 7.72 -6.85 -7.54
C ASP A 23 7.55 -8.35 -7.29
N ASP A 24 6.31 -8.83 -7.29
CA ASP A 24 5.93 -10.26 -7.19
C ASP A 24 6.59 -10.99 -6.01
N PHE A 25 6.79 -10.32 -4.88
CA PHE A 25 7.44 -10.95 -3.74
C PHE A 25 6.58 -12.06 -3.14
N GLY A 26 7.21 -13.22 -2.94
CA GLY A 26 6.56 -14.42 -2.40
C GLY A 26 6.30 -15.52 -3.42
N THR A 27 6.42 -15.25 -4.73
CA THR A 27 6.15 -16.23 -5.81
C THR A 27 7.35 -17.08 -6.19
N GLY A 28 8.55 -16.76 -5.70
CA GLY A 28 9.80 -17.44 -6.09
C GLY A 28 10.84 -17.53 -4.98
N TYR A 29 12.02 -18.06 -5.33
CA TYR A 29 13.15 -18.19 -4.42
C TYR A 29 13.86 -16.85 -4.21
N SER A 30 13.24 -15.93 -3.48
CA SER A 30 13.93 -14.72 -3.04
C SER A 30 14.76 -15.04 -1.80
N SER A 31 16.10 -15.04 -1.94
CA SER A 31 16.97 -15.22 -0.78
C SER A 31 16.89 -14.01 0.14
N LEU A 32 16.53 -14.23 1.40
CA LEU A 32 16.49 -13.17 2.43
C LEU A 32 17.85 -12.45 2.57
N THR A 33 18.94 -13.15 2.34
CA THR A 33 20.29 -12.59 2.35
C THR A 33 20.47 -11.52 1.28
N TYR A 34 19.89 -11.71 0.09
CA TYR A 34 19.91 -10.70 -0.96
C TYR A 34 19.00 -9.52 -0.64
N LEU A 35 17.81 -9.79 -0.11
CA LEU A 35 16.86 -8.75 0.26
C LEU A 35 17.46 -7.76 1.26
N GLN A 36 18.24 -8.23 2.22
CA GLN A 36 18.93 -7.37 3.21
C GLN A 36 20.01 -6.48 2.60
N ARG A 37 20.57 -6.86 1.44
CA ARG A 37 21.69 -6.16 0.80
C ARG A 37 21.25 -5.20 -0.30
N ILE A 38 20.10 -5.45 -0.90
CA ILE A 38 19.59 -4.64 -2.02
C ILE A 38 18.97 -3.36 -1.44
N PRO A 39 19.31 -2.17 -1.95
CA PRO A 39 18.79 -0.91 -1.45
C PRO A 39 17.39 -0.61 -2.02
N ILE A 40 16.40 -1.47 -1.73
CA ILE A 40 15.00 -1.27 -2.10
C ILE A 40 14.27 -0.39 -1.10
N ASP A 41 13.21 0.26 -1.56
CA ASP A 41 12.37 1.15 -0.79
C ASP A 41 11.00 0.54 -0.50
N GLN A 42 10.58 -0.42 -1.33
CA GLN A 42 9.26 -1.01 -1.27
C GLN A 42 9.25 -2.48 -1.66
N LEU A 43 8.47 -3.30 -0.94
CA LEU A 43 8.04 -4.64 -1.34
C LEU A 43 6.60 -4.61 -1.84
N LYS A 44 6.33 -5.30 -2.94
CA LYS A 44 4.98 -5.47 -3.49
C LYS A 44 4.52 -6.90 -3.21
N ILE A 45 3.39 -7.04 -2.52
CA ILE A 45 2.75 -8.34 -2.28
C ILE A 45 2.01 -8.72 -3.56
N ASP A 46 2.37 -9.88 -4.12
CA ASP A 46 1.76 -10.38 -5.35
C ASP A 46 0.24 -10.52 -5.22
N GLN A 47 -0.47 -10.15 -6.29
CA GLN A 47 -1.93 -10.21 -6.39
C GLN A 47 -2.50 -11.62 -6.15
N GLY A 48 -1.74 -12.68 -6.38
CA GLY A 48 -2.17 -14.06 -6.14
C GLY A 48 -2.50 -14.31 -4.68
N PHE A 49 -1.68 -13.80 -3.76
CA PHE A 49 -1.95 -13.87 -2.32
C PHE A 49 -3.12 -12.97 -1.91
N VAL A 50 -3.16 -11.74 -2.47
CA VAL A 50 -4.21 -10.77 -2.15
C VAL A 50 -5.59 -11.26 -2.61
N ARG A 51 -5.67 -11.89 -3.79
CA ARG A 51 -6.93 -12.41 -4.33
C ARG A 51 -7.65 -13.36 -3.37
N ASN A 52 -6.89 -14.21 -2.71
CA ASN A 52 -7.46 -15.27 -1.86
C ASN A 52 -7.38 -14.92 -0.35
N ILE A 53 -6.87 -13.77 0.02
CA ILE A 53 -6.54 -13.41 1.42
C ILE A 53 -7.72 -13.54 2.39
N VAL A 54 -8.97 -13.42 1.89
CA VAL A 54 -10.19 -13.53 2.72
C VAL A 54 -10.60 -14.98 2.97
N ILE A 55 -10.30 -15.89 2.03
CA ILE A 55 -10.80 -17.27 2.02
C ILE A 55 -9.70 -18.30 2.31
N SER A 56 -8.44 -17.94 2.09
CA SER A 56 -7.27 -18.79 2.31
C SER A 56 -6.46 -18.31 3.51
N ALA A 57 -6.50 -19.07 4.60
CA ALA A 57 -5.67 -18.78 5.77
C ALA A 57 -4.17 -18.80 5.43
N ASN A 58 -3.75 -19.68 4.51
CA ASN A 58 -2.36 -19.76 4.06
C ASN A 58 -1.91 -18.48 3.35
N ASP A 59 -2.71 -17.96 2.41
CA ASP A 59 -2.37 -16.74 1.69
C ASP A 59 -2.39 -15.52 2.62
N ALA A 60 -3.30 -15.50 3.59
CA ALA A 60 -3.34 -14.46 4.62
C ALA A 60 -2.08 -14.48 5.50
N GLU A 61 -1.60 -15.64 5.91
CA GLU A 61 -0.36 -15.75 6.71
C GLU A 61 0.88 -15.41 5.88
N ILE A 62 0.92 -15.78 4.59
CA ILE A 62 2.01 -15.38 3.68
C ILE A 62 2.06 -13.85 3.53
N ALA A 63 0.92 -13.20 3.27
CA ALA A 63 0.83 -11.75 3.19
C ALA A 63 1.31 -11.09 4.49
N LYS A 64 0.89 -11.58 5.64
CA LYS A 64 1.32 -11.12 6.96
C LYS A 64 2.82 -11.28 7.17
N MET A 65 3.41 -12.41 6.78
CA MET A 65 4.86 -12.62 6.86
C MET A 65 5.63 -11.59 6.02
N ILE A 66 5.15 -11.28 4.82
CA ILE A 66 5.76 -10.27 3.93
C ILE A 66 5.67 -8.88 4.59
N ILE A 67 4.53 -8.53 5.18
CA ILE A 67 4.32 -7.26 5.88
C ILE A 67 5.28 -7.11 7.07
N VAL A 68 5.40 -8.17 7.89
CA VAL A 68 6.32 -8.18 9.03
C VAL A 68 7.77 -8.08 8.58
N LEU A 69 8.15 -8.78 7.51
CA LEU A 69 9.48 -8.72 6.93
C LEU A 69 9.82 -7.31 6.45
N ALA A 70 8.95 -6.69 5.67
CA ALA A 70 9.14 -5.32 5.19
C ALA A 70 9.32 -4.34 6.37
N LYS A 71 8.48 -4.45 7.39
CA LYS A 71 8.59 -3.64 8.61
C LYS A 71 9.92 -3.85 9.34
N THR A 72 10.38 -5.09 9.45
CA THR A 72 11.66 -5.44 10.09
C THR A 72 12.85 -4.85 9.35
N LEU A 73 12.77 -4.80 8.01
CA LEU A 73 13.81 -4.23 7.15
C LEU A 73 13.71 -2.70 7.00
N GLY A 74 12.65 -2.07 7.54
CA GLY A 74 12.45 -0.63 7.44
C GLY A 74 12.06 -0.16 6.03
N ILE A 75 11.45 -1.03 5.21
CA ILE A 75 10.98 -0.74 3.86
C ILE A 75 9.45 -0.72 3.81
N SER A 76 8.87 0.04 2.88
CA SER A 76 7.42 0.10 2.72
C SER A 76 6.88 -1.18 2.09
N VAL A 77 5.60 -1.47 2.32
CA VAL A 77 4.89 -2.59 1.68
C VAL A 77 3.67 -2.07 0.93
N LEU A 78 3.43 -2.60 -0.27
CA LEU A 78 2.28 -2.31 -1.11
C LEU A 78 1.58 -3.63 -1.46
N ALA A 79 0.27 -3.71 -1.26
CA ALA A 79 -0.52 -4.87 -1.69
C ALA A 79 -1.13 -4.60 -3.07
N GLU A 80 -0.89 -5.53 -4.01
CA GLU A 80 -1.38 -5.44 -5.38
C GLU A 80 -2.68 -6.23 -5.58
N GLY A 81 -3.49 -5.79 -6.54
CA GLY A 81 -4.72 -6.50 -6.90
C GLY A 81 -5.80 -6.45 -5.82
N VAL A 82 -5.87 -5.39 -5.03
CA VAL A 82 -6.95 -5.19 -4.06
C VAL A 82 -8.21 -4.78 -4.81
N GLU A 83 -9.23 -5.65 -4.81
CA GLU A 83 -10.48 -5.48 -5.55
C GLU A 83 -11.71 -5.31 -4.65
N THR A 84 -11.61 -5.71 -3.37
CA THR A 84 -12.72 -5.67 -2.42
C THR A 84 -12.35 -5.01 -1.09
N GLU A 85 -13.34 -4.42 -0.43
CA GLU A 85 -13.15 -3.88 0.93
C GLU A 85 -12.74 -4.96 1.93
N ALA A 86 -13.23 -6.19 1.81
CA ALA A 86 -12.85 -7.28 2.68
C ALA A 86 -11.35 -7.61 2.58
N GLN A 87 -10.76 -7.58 1.37
CA GLN A 87 -9.32 -7.74 1.18
C GLN A 87 -8.55 -6.59 1.84
N ARG A 88 -8.98 -5.34 1.61
CA ARG A 88 -8.38 -4.15 2.21
C ARG A 88 -8.38 -4.23 3.74
N GLU A 89 -9.52 -4.61 4.35
CA GLU A 89 -9.63 -4.72 5.81
C GLU A 89 -8.69 -5.78 6.40
N VAL A 90 -8.52 -6.94 5.75
CA VAL A 90 -7.59 -7.97 6.19
C VAL A 90 -6.16 -7.45 6.16
N LEU A 91 -5.75 -6.80 5.06
CA LEU A 91 -4.42 -6.21 4.89
C LEU A 91 -4.16 -5.11 5.93
N GLU A 92 -5.14 -4.23 6.17
CA GLU A 92 -5.05 -3.16 7.16
C GLU A 92 -4.87 -3.70 8.59
N LYS A 93 -5.62 -4.73 8.97
CA LYS A 93 -5.47 -5.42 10.26
C LYS A 93 -4.09 -6.06 10.42
N GLN A 94 -3.45 -6.46 9.32
CA GLN A 94 -2.09 -6.98 9.31
C GLN A 94 -1.01 -5.89 9.29
N GLY A 95 -1.40 -4.60 9.09
CA GLY A 95 -0.48 -3.46 9.11
C GLY A 95 0.01 -3.01 7.73
N CYS A 96 -0.65 -3.42 6.65
CA CYS A 96 -0.44 -2.87 5.31
C CYS A 96 -1.44 -1.74 5.06
N TYR A 97 -0.94 -0.56 4.67
CA TYR A 97 -1.75 0.65 4.44
C TYR A 97 -1.57 1.23 3.03
N HIS A 98 -0.78 0.59 2.17
CA HIS A 98 -0.62 0.99 0.78
C HIS A 98 -1.19 -0.10 -0.11
N TYR A 99 -2.07 0.29 -1.01
CA TYR A 99 -2.84 -0.62 -1.85
C TYR A 99 -2.83 -0.16 -3.29
N GLN A 100 -2.84 -1.12 -4.21
CA GLN A 100 -3.08 -0.91 -5.62
C GLN A 100 -4.09 -1.95 -6.11
N GLY A 101 -5.12 -1.52 -6.84
CA GLY A 101 -6.11 -2.44 -7.39
C GLY A 101 -7.41 -1.77 -7.81
N TYR A 102 -8.30 -2.57 -8.36
CA TYR A 102 -9.55 -2.11 -8.97
C TYR A 102 -10.56 -1.57 -7.95
N LEU A 103 -10.37 -1.84 -6.67
CA LEU A 103 -11.15 -1.21 -5.60
C LEU A 103 -11.01 0.33 -5.65
N PHE A 104 -9.83 0.83 -5.98
CA PHE A 104 -9.50 2.26 -5.99
C PHE A 104 -9.65 2.88 -7.37
N GLY A 105 -9.40 2.13 -8.41
CA GLY A 105 -9.51 2.58 -9.79
C GLY A 105 -8.84 1.62 -10.78
N LYS A 106 -9.41 1.50 -11.96
CA LYS A 106 -8.79 0.82 -13.09
C LYS A 106 -7.80 1.75 -13.78
N PRO A 107 -6.83 1.22 -14.53
CA PRO A 107 -6.01 2.03 -15.40
C PRO A 107 -6.87 2.92 -16.30
N MET A 108 -6.57 4.20 -16.35
CA MET A 108 -7.36 5.18 -17.08
C MET A 108 -6.47 6.22 -17.76
N PRO A 109 -6.94 6.87 -18.84
CA PRO A 109 -6.24 7.98 -19.47
C PRO A 109 -5.99 9.14 -18.51
N ILE A 110 -4.94 9.92 -18.76
CA ILE A 110 -4.49 10.99 -17.85
C ILE A 110 -5.59 12.04 -17.56
N ASP A 111 -6.44 12.35 -18.54
CA ASP A 111 -7.49 13.33 -18.35
C ASP A 111 -8.65 12.80 -17.48
N GLU A 112 -8.95 11.52 -17.58
CA GLU A 112 -9.90 10.85 -16.67
C GLU A 112 -9.32 10.80 -15.25
N LEU A 113 -8.02 10.50 -15.09
CA LEU A 113 -7.34 10.50 -13.79
C LEU A 113 -7.40 11.88 -13.12
N LYS A 114 -7.19 12.96 -13.88
CA LYS A 114 -7.31 14.33 -13.34
C LYS A 114 -8.72 14.59 -12.80
N GLN A 115 -9.76 14.22 -13.55
CA GLN A 115 -11.15 14.37 -13.13
C GLN A 115 -11.46 13.54 -11.89
N TYR A 116 -11.00 12.28 -11.85
CA TYR A 116 -11.12 11.39 -10.71
C TYR A 116 -10.50 12.00 -9.44
N LEU A 117 -9.26 12.49 -9.53
CA LEU A 117 -8.56 13.11 -8.40
C LEU A 117 -9.27 14.38 -7.91
N CYS A 118 -9.77 15.22 -8.81
CA CYS A 118 -10.54 16.41 -8.46
C CYS A 118 -11.83 16.05 -7.71
N SER A 119 -12.54 15.00 -8.14
CA SER A 119 -13.76 14.53 -7.48
C SER A 119 -13.48 14.01 -6.07
N GLN A 120 -12.41 13.24 -5.88
CA GLN A 120 -11.99 12.72 -4.56
C GLN A 120 -11.63 13.86 -3.59
N GLN A 121 -10.92 14.87 -4.04
CA GLN A 121 -10.59 16.04 -3.21
C GLN A 121 -11.84 16.80 -2.77
N THR A 122 -12.85 16.90 -3.63
CA THR A 122 -14.11 17.57 -3.30
C THR A 122 -14.90 16.77 -2.27
N LEU A 123 -14.98 15.45 -2.40
CA LEU A 123 -15.60 14.56 -1.43
C LEU A 123 -14.93 14.67 -0.05
N HIS A 124 -13.61 14.63 -0.01
CA HIS A 124 -12.85 14.73 1.24
C HIS A 124 -13.07 16.09 1.94
N LYS A 125 -13.06 17.19 1.21
CA LYS A 125 -13.39 18.53 1.75
C LYS A 125 -14.80 18.59 2.30
N ASN A 126 -15.78 17.96 1.65
CA ASN A 126 -17.16 17.95 2.08
C ASN A 126 -17.35 17.09 3.34
N LEU A 127 -16.68 15.95 3.45
CA LEU A 127 -16.69 15.10 4.64
C LEU A 127 -16.09 15.82 5.86
N ILE A 128 -14.97 16.51 5.71
CA ILE A 128 -14.38 17.32 6.78
C ILE A 128 -15.35 18.43 7.22
N ARG A 129 -15.99 19.13 6.29
CA ARG A 129 -16.96 20.18 6.61
C ARG A 129 -18.20 19.66 7.34
N SER A 130 -18.71 18.48 6.96
CA SER A 130 -19.88 17.87 7.61
C SER A 130 -19.54 17.40 9.03
N SER A 131 -18.40 16.79 9.26
CA SER A 131 -17.96 16.38 10.61
C SER A 131 -17.70 17.58 11.53
N PHE A 132 -17.16 18.68 11.00
CA PHE A 132 -17.03 19.93 11.77
C PHE A 132 -18.40 20.53 12.17
N ARG A 133 -19.39 20.52 11.28
CA ARG A 133 -20.75 20.99 11.60
C ARG A 133 -21.42 20.11 12.66
N GLN A 134 -21.29 18.79 12.57
CA GLN A 134 -21.84 17.89 13.58
C GLN A 134 -21.21 18.10 14.96
N SER A 135 -19.89 18.29 15.03
CA SER A 135 -19.21 18.54 16.30
C SER A 135 -19.58 19.88 16.94
N GLN A 136 -19.88 20.92 16.14
CA GLN A 136 -20.35 22.21 16.65
C GLN A 136 -21.79 22.10 17.17
N ASN A 137 -22.70 21.41 16.48
CA ASN A 137 -24.05 21.19 16.90
C ASN A 137 -24.16 20.40 18.22
N LEU A 138 -23.29 19.40 18.40
CA LEU A 138 -23.17 18.65 19.65
C LEU A 138 -22.68 19.51 20.84
N LYS A 139 -21.79 20.48 20.57
CA LYS A 139 -21.30 21.41 21.59
C LYS A 139 -22.37 22.46 21.99
N LEU A 140 -23.18 22.88 21.04
CA LEU A 140 -24.29 23.80 21.31
C LEU A 140 -25.41 23.10 22.10
N ALA A 141 -25.78 21.88 21.75
CA ALA A 141 -26.79 21.10 22.45
C ALA A 141 -26.42 20.80 23.92
N LYS A 142 -25.09 20.62 24.22
CA LYS A 142 -24.60 20.43 25.60
C LYS A 142 -24.53 21.71 26.44
N ARG A 143 -24.66 22.88 25.84
CA ARG A 143 -24.67 24.19 26.57
C ARG A 143 -26.08 24.66 26.90
N SER A 144 -27.10 23.98 26.40
CA SER A 144 -28.55 24.32 26.58
C SER A 144 -29.23 23.40 27.60
N LEU A 145 -28.50 22.55 28.28
CA LEU A 145 -28.90 21.75 29.45
C LEU A 145 -28.15 22.21 30.70
#